data_1a60a4a23522228038f24b54fd384227
#
_entry.id   1a60a4a23522228038f24b54fd384227
#
_cell.length_a   1.000
_cell.length_b   1.000
_cell.length_c   1.000
_cell.angle_alpha   90.00
_cell.angle_beta   90.00
_cell.angle_gamma   90.00
#
_symmetry.space_group_name_H-M   'P 1'
#
loop_
_entity.id
_entity.type
_entity.pdbx_description
1 polymer ?
#
loop_
_entity_poly.entity_id
_entity_poly.type
_entity_poly.pdbx_seq_one_letter_code
_entity_poly.pdbx_strand_id
1 'polypeptide(L)'
;MARYEELKGKRVMITGAASGIGLATARRFAAEGAKVFIVDYNKKALEATQKEHPEFAGFSAADVSDEENVKAAFAEMDRLLGGIDVLISNAGISIRSDALNIPYAQWKKVMDINLGGMFLCAKEAGRRMKARGGGVILMTASSNGTEGHRWYADYNASKAGVILLTKTLALELAPVVRVNCVCPGYVLTPMQRAEYTDEMLAKVNEGIPMKRHAAPEEIGALYAFLASNDARYITGADIRIDGGETAGLYS
;
A
#
# COMPACT_ATOMS: atom_id res chain seq x y z
N MET A 1 -17.12 0.13 -16.55
CA MET A 1 -16.78 1.45 -17.13
C MET A 1 -15.76 2.11 -16.23
N ALA A 2 -14.73 2.74 -16.80
CA ALA A 2 -13.78 3.56 -16.05
C ALA A 2 -14.57 4.65 -15.30
N ARG A 3 -14.14 4.95 -14.06
CA ARG A 3 -14.78 5.93 -13.19
C ARG A 3 -14.02 7.27 -13.18
N TYR A 4 -12.71 7.18 -13.45
CA TYR A 4 -11.77 8.30 -13.43
C TYR A 4 -10.99 8.34 -14.74
N GLU A 5 -11.53 9.03 -15.75
CA GLU A 5 -10.93 9.09 -17.09
C GLU A 5 -9.52 9.69 -17.09
N GLU A 6 -9.22 10.56 -16.13
CA GLU A 6 -7.90 11.17 -15.98
C GLU A 6 -6.82 10.18 -15.52
N LEU A 7 -7.19 8.99 -15.04
CA LEU A 7 -6.25 7.91 -14.73
C LEU A 7 -5.84 7.13 -15.99
N LYS A 8 -6.56 7.29 -17.10
CA LYS A 8 -6.23 6.64 -18.36
C LYS A 8 -4.84 7.05 -18.85
N GLY A 9 -4.01 6.08 -19.11
CA GLY A 9 -2.62 6.27 -19.54
C GLY A 9 -1.65 6.70 -18.44
N LYS A 10 -2.09 6.97 -17.20
CA LYS A 10 -1.19 7.24 -16.06
C LYS A 10 -0.32 6.03 -15.77
N ARG A 11 0.94 6.28 -15.46
CA ARG A 11 1.95 5.26 -15.13
C ARG A 11 1.93 5.03 -13.62
N VAL A 12 1.51 3.86 -13.24
CA VAL A 12 1.22 3.51 -11.84
C VAL A 12 2.14 2.37 -11.41
N MET A 13 2.95 2.58 -10.37
CA MET A 13 3.71 1.52 -9.72
C MET A 13 2.98 1.08 -8.44
N ILE A 14 2.87 -0.23 -8.23
CA ILE A 14 2.25 -0.81 -7.03
C ILE A 14 3.20 -1.86 -6.46
N THR A 15 3.59 -1.72 -5.19
CA THR A 15 4.44 -2.70 -4.49
C THR A 15 3.60 -3.68 -3.67
N GLY A 16 4.10 -4.92 -3.50
CA GLY A 16 3.33 -6.01 -2.88
C GLY A 16 2.11 -6.39 -3.73
N ALA A 17 2.26 -6.38 -5.06
CA ALA A 17 1.15 -6.45 -6.00
C ALA A 17 0.88 -7.85 -6.55
N ALA A 18 1.60 -8.88 -6.09
CA ALA A 18 1.32 -10.26 -6.50
C ALA A 18 0.11 -10.88 -5.78
N SER A 19 -0.47 -10.20 -4.77
CA SER A 19 -1.64 -10.70 -4.03
C SER A 19 -2.38 -9.60 -3.26
N GLY A 20 -3.50 -9.96 -2.64
CA GLY A 20 -4.22 -9.15 -1.66
C GLY A 20 -4.59 -7.75 -2.15
N ILE A 21 -4.36 -6.74 -1.28
CA ILE A 21 -4.68 -5.34 -1.56
C ILE A 21 -3.93 -4.84 -2.79
N GLY A 22 -2.64 -5.16 -2.92
CA GLY A 22 -1.82 -4.71 -4.04
C GLY A 22 -2.34 -5.20 -5.39
N LEU A 23 -2.69 -6.49 -5.50
CA LEU A 23 -3.26 -7.07 -6.73
C LEU A 23 -4.64 -6.47 -7.05
N ALA A 24 -5.53 -6.38 -6.06
CA ALA A 24 -6.85 -5.77 -6.25
C ALA A 24 -6.74 -4.30 -6.71
N THR A 25 -5.77 -3.55 -6.14
CA THR A 25 -5.45 -2.18 -6.56
C THR A 25 -4.93 -2.15 -8.00
N ALA A 26 -4.02 -3.07 -8.38
CA ALA A 26 -3.50 -3.17 -9.74
C ALA A 26 -4.62 -3.40 -10.77
N ARG A 27 -5.52 -4.34 -10.48
CA ARG A 27 -6.71 -4.61 -11.31
C ARG A 27 -7.62 -3.38 -11.42
N ARG A 28 -7.82 -2.66 -10.31
CA ARG A 28 -8.63 -1.44 -10.33
C ARG A 28 -8.00 -0.37 -11.22
N PHE A 29 -6.72 -0.07 -11.09
CA PHE A 29 -6.06 0.93 -11.92
C PHE A 29 -6.00 0.51 -13.40
N ALA A 30 -5.80 -0.76 -13.70
CA ALA A 30 -5.89 -1.27 -15.08
C ALA A 30 -7.29 -1.07 -15.66
N ALA A 31 -8.36 -1.32 -14.89
CA ALA A 31 -9.75 -1.07 -15.29
C ALA A 31 -10.06 0.43 -15.54
N GLU A 32 -9.31 1.35 -14.88
CA GLU A 32 -9.35 2.79 -15.18
C GLU A 32 -8.51 3.16 -16.42
N GLY A 33 -7.85 2.19 -17.06
CA GLY A 33 -7.02 2.40 -18.25
C GLY A 33 -5.60 2.91 -17.95
N ALA A 34 -5.14 2.82 -16.71
CA ALA A 34 -3.77 3.16 -16.34
C ALA A 34 -2.76 2.11 -16.84
N LYS A 35 -1.52 2.52 -17.04
CA LYS A 35 -0.37 1.65 -17.32
C LYS A 35 0.21 1.17 -15.99
N VAL A 36 -0.18 -0.04 -15.58
CA VAL A 36 0.18 -0.58 -14.27
C VAL A 36 1.47 -1.37 -14.34
N PHE A 37 2.44 -1.03 -13.48
CA PHE A 37 3.68 -1.75 -13.25
C PHE A 37 3.66 -2.33 -11.84
N ILE A 38 3.80 -3.65 -11.73
CA ILE A 38 3.70 -4.36 -10.45
C ILE A 38 5.07 -4.76 -9.91
N VAL A 39 5.24 -4.63 -8.59
CA VAL A 39 6.48 -5.00 -7.88
C VAL A 39 6.15 -5.92 -6.72
N ASP A 40 6.89 -7.01 -6.58
CA ASP A 40 6.81 -7.91 -5.43
C ASP A 40 8.16 -8.60 -5.23
N TYR A 41 8.45 -9.12 -4.02
CA TYR A 41 9.65 -9.92 -3.79
C TYR A 41 9.54 -11.34 -4.36
N ASN A 42 8.31 -11.85 -4.53
CA ASN A 42 8.03 -13.19 -5.01
C ASN A 42 7.93 -13.21 -6.54
N LYS A 43 9.08 -13.47 -7.19
CA LYS A 43 9.18 -13.52 -8.64
C LYS A 43 8.19 -14.51 -9.29
N LYS A 44 8.02 -15.72 -8.69
CA LYS A 44 7.10 -16.72 -9.25
C LYS A 44 5.65 -16.25 -9.22
N ALA A 45 5.24 -15.61 -8.12
CA ALA A 45 3.90 -15.05 -8.01
C ALA A 45 3.69 -13.89 -9.02
N LEU A 46 4.70 -13.02 -9.22
CA LEU A 46 4.64 -11.96 -10.23
C LEU A 46 4.48 -12.51 -11.64
N GLU A 47 5.26 -13.53 -12.02
CA GLU A 47 5.16 -14.17 -13.33
C GLU A 47 3.77 -14.79 -13.57
N ALA A 48 3.20 -15.44 -12.54
CA ALA A 48 1.84 -15.95 -12.59
C ALA A 48 0.81 -14.82 -12.74
N THR A 49 0.92 -13.78 -11.91
CA THR A 49 0.05 -12.59 -11.98
C THR A 49 0.13 -11.91 -13.34
N GLN A 50 1.33 -11.72 -13.90
CA GLN A 50 1.48 -11.11 -15.23
C GLN A 50 0.86 -11.97 -16.34
N LYS A 51 0.91 -13.29 -16.20
CA LYS A 51 0.27 -14.22 -17.15
C LYS A 51 -1.26 -14.15 -17.06
N GLU A 52 -1.81 -14.02 -15.86
CA GLU A 52 -3.26 -13.89 -15.62
C GLU A 52 -3.77 -12.49 -16.00
N HIS A 53 -2.91 -11.48 -15.93
CA HIS A 53 -3.22 -10.07 -16.18
C HIS A 53 -2.29 -9.48 -17.25
N PRO A 54 -2.44 -9.89 -18.52
CA PRO A 54 -1.59 -9.41 -19.63
C PRO A 54 -1.78 -7.91 -19.91
N GLU A 55 -2.83 -7.30 -19.37
CA GLU A 55 -3.07 -5.84 -19.41
C GLU A 55 -2.10 -5.03 -18.54
N PHE A 56 -1.38 -5.65 -17.60
CA PHE A 56 -0.36 -4.94 -16.84
C PHE A 56 0.86 -4.65 -17.72
N ALA A 57 1.37 -3.44 -17.61
CA ALA A 57 2.42 -2.93 -18.49
C ALA A 57 3.82 -3.54 -18.23
N GLY A 58 4.01 -4.24 -17.10
CA GLY A 58 5.23 -4.93 -16.75
C GLY A 58 5.35 -5.18 -15.26
N PHE A 59 6.45 -5.82 -14.87
CA PHE A 59 6.74 -6.13 -13.46
C PHE A 59 8.24 -6.12 -13.17
N SER A 60 8.58 -6.01 -11.88
CA SER A 60 9.93 -6.22 -11.34
C SER A 60 9.89 -7.00 -10.04
N ALA A 61 10.73 -8.02 -9.93
CA ALA A 61 10.95 -8.69 -8.66
C ALA A 61 11.94 -7.86 -7.82
N ALA A 62 11.49 -7.36 -6.67
CA ALA A 62 12.32 -6.52 -5.80
C ALA A 62 11.92 -6.68 -4.33
N ASP A 63 12.93 -6.77 -3.47
CA ASP A 63 12.76 -6.57 -2.03
C ASP A 63 12.78 -5.06 -1.75
N VAL A 64 11.66 -4.53 -1.26
CA VAL A 64 11.53 -3.09 -0.99
C VAL A 64 12.42 -2.61 0.16
N SER A 65 12.92 -3.52 1.01
CA SER A 65 13.87 -3.19 2.10
C SER A 65 15.31 -3.00 1.61
N ASP A 66 15.59 -3.35 0.35
CA ASP A 66 16.89 -3.17 -0.29
C ASP A 66 16.86 -1.98 -1.25
N GLU A 67 17.71 -0.97 -0.99
CA GLU A 67 17.73 0.28 -1.77
C GLU A 67 18.09 0.04 -3.24
N GLU A 68 19.01 -0.88 -3.54
CA GLU A 68 19.43 -1.15 -4.92
C GLU A 68 18.35 -1.92 -5.70
N ASN A 69 17.61 -2.82 -5.02
CA ASN A 69 16.44 -3.47 -5.62
C ASN A 69 15.35 -2.44 -5.97
N VAL A 70 15.09 -1.49 -5.07
CA VAL A 70 14.13 -0.41 -5.32
C VAL A 70 14.57 0.44 -6.50
N LYS A 71 15.84 0.90 -6.54
CA LYS A 71 16.38 1.68 -7.67
C LYS A 71 16.25 0.92 -9.00
N ALA A 72 16.58 -0.38 -9.00
CA ALA A 72 16.45 -1.22 -10.20
C ALA A 72 15.00 -1.34 -10.69
N ALA A 73 14.03 -1.52 -9.79
CA ALA A 73 12.61 -1.58 -10.13
C ALA A 73 12.12 -0.26 -10.74
N PHE A 74 12.54 0.89 -10.21
CA PHE A 74 12.21 2.20 -10.78
C PHE A 74 12.90 2.43 -12.13
N ALA A 75 14.14 2.00 -12.30
CA ALA A 75 14.84 2.08 -13.59
C ALA A 75 14.15 1.24 -14.67
N GLU A 76 13.66 0.05 -14.31
CA GLU A 76 12.91 -0.80 -15.24
C GLU A 76 11.56 -0.16 -15.61
N MET A 77 10.86 0.44 -14.67
CA MET A 77 9.65 1.21 -14.96
C MET A 77 9.94 2.40 -15.87
N ASP A 78 11.02 3.14 -15.61
CA ASP A 78 11.46 4.26 -16.49
C ASP A 78 11.73 3.78 -17.91
N ARG A 79 12.39 2.62 -18.05
CA ARG A 79 12.69 2.01 -19.36
C ARG A 79 11.42 1.63 -20.13
N LEU A 80 10.43 1.04 -19.43
CA LEU A 80 9.20 0.54 -20.06
C LEU A 80 8.16 1.64 -20.29
N LEU A 81 8.00 2.55 -19.33
CA LEU A 81 6.90 3.50 -19.29
C LEU A 81 7.34 4.97 -19.39
N GLY A 82 8.63 5.25 -19.27
CA GLY A 82 9.18 6.61 -19.35
C GLY A 82 8.90 7.44 -18.09
N GLY A 83 8.72 6.83 -16.92
CA GLY A 83 8.55 7.50 -15.62
C GLY A 83 7.31 7.06 -14.85
N ILE A 84 6.97 7.80 -13.79
CA ILE A 84 5.90 7.47 -12.85
C ILE A 84 4.98 8.67 -12.59
N ASP A 85 3.67 8.44 -12.52
CA ASP A 85 2.64 9.43 -12.16
C ASP A 85 2.00 9.12 -10.81
N VAL A 86 1.85 7.83 -10.46
CA VAL A 86 1.26 7.37 -9.20
C VAL A 86 2.10 6.24 -8.61
N LEU A 87 2.46 6.37 -7.34
CA LEU A 87 3.03 5.29 -6.53
C LEU A 87 1.98 4.80 -5.53
N ILE A 88 1.73 3.49 -5.51
CA ILE A 88 1.05 2.81 -4.40
C ILE A 88 2.09 1.96 -3.67
N SER A 89 2.64 2.49 -2.58
CA SER A 89 3.59 1.78 -1.73
C SER A 89 2.82 0.93 -0.73
N ASN A 90 2.63 -0.34 -1.07
CA ASN A 90 1.73 -1.23 -0.34
C ASN A 90 2.45 -2.46 0.26
N ALA A 91 3.63 -2.84 -0.23
CA ALA A 91 4.38 -3.98 0.30
C ALA A 91 4.54 -3.89 1.82
N GLY A 92 4.31 -5.00 2.50
CA GLY A 92 4.44 -5.07 3.95
C GLY A 92 4.22 -6.48 4.46
N ILE A 93 4.69 -6.75 5.66
CA ILE A 93 4.51 -8.01 6.38
C ILE A 93 3.94 -7.77 7.77
N SER A 94 3.27 -8.79 8.30
CA SER A 94 2.80 -8.87 9.68
C SER A 94 3.27 -10.19 10.27
N ILE A 95 3.71 -10.16 11.53
CA ILE A 95 4.10 -11.36 12.29
C ILE A 95 3.55 -11.19 13.71
N ARG A 96 2.59 -12.01 14.06
CA ARG A 96 1.97 -11.97 15.38
C ARG A 96 2.89 -12.55 16.45
N SER A 97 3.31 -11.72 17.43
CA SER A 97 4.22 -12.11 18.51
C SER A 97 3.95 -11.31 19.78
N ASP A 98 4.14 -11.95 20.94
CA ASP A 98 4.14 -11.23 22.23
C ASP A 98 5.30 -10.24 22.28
N ALA A 99 5.03 -9.01 22.73
CA ALA A 99 5.98 -7.91 22.66
C ALA A 99 7.33 -8.20 23.37
N LEU A 100 7.29 -8.90 24.50
CA LEU A 100 8.50 -9.23 25.27
C LEU A 100 9.31 -10.37 24.64
N ASN A 101 8.71 -11.12 23.71
CA ASN A 101 9.31 -12.27 23.05
C ASN A 101 9.69 -12.01 21.59
N ILE A 102 9.47 -10.80 21.06
CA ILE A 102 9.86 -10.45 19.68
C ILE A 102 11.40 -10.48 19.58
N PRO A 103 12.00 -11.35 18.75
CA PRO A 103 13.42 -11.28 18.47
C PRO A 103 13.75 -9.95 17.77
N TYR A 104 14.88 -9.32 18.13
CA TYR A 104 15.27 -8.06 17.49
C TYR A 104 15.41 -8.17 15.97
N ALA A 105 15.81 -9.33 15.46
CA ALA A 105 15.86 -9.61 14.02
C ALA A 105 14.47 -9.54 13.35
N GLN A 106 13.41 -10.01 14.03
CA GLN A 106 12.03 -9.88 13.55
C GLN A 106 11.60 -8.42 13.55
N TRP A 107 11.84 -7.71 14.67
CA TRP A 107 11.58 -6.27 14.76
C TRP A 107 12.21 -5.51 13.61
N LYS A 108 13.52 -5.72 13.41
CA LYS A 108 14.28 -5.08 12.33
C LYS A 108 13.69 -5.41 10.95
N LYS A 109 13.37 -6.66 10.68
CA LYS A 109 12.77 -7.09 9.42
C LYS A 109 11.43 -6.39 9.13
N VAL A 110 10.54 -6.31 10.13
CA VAL A 110 9.25 -5.63 9.99
C VAL A 110 9.44 -4.14 9.74
N MET A 111 10.34 -3.48 10.48
CA MET A 111 10.65 -2.06 10.29
C MET A 111 11.28 -1.78 8.93
N ASP A 112 12.26 -2.59 8.50
CA ASP A 112 12.95 -2.43 7.22
C ASP A 112 11.98 -2.55 6.02
N ILE A 113 11.06 -3.51 6.07
CA ILE A 113 10.08 -3.71 4.99
C ILE A 113 8.96 -2.66 5.06
N ASN A 114 8.27 -2.55 6.22
CA ASN A 114 7.03 -1.80 6.32
C ASN A 114 7.22 -0.29 6.33
N LEU A 115 8.34 0.21 6.88
CA LEU A 115 8.64 1.63 6.97
C LEU A 115 9.81 2.01 6.06
N GLY A 116 10.93 1.30 6.16
CA GLY A 116 12.11 1.54 5.32
C GLY A 116 11.79 1.42 3.83
N GLY A 117 11.11 0.33 3.43
CA GLY A 117 10.70 0.11 2.05
C GLY A 117 9.76 1.17 1.51
N MET A 118 8.80 1.64 2.33
CA MET A 118 7.93 2.74 1.93
C MET A 118 8.68 4.06 1.75
N PHE A 119 9.65 4.34 2.64
CA PHE A 119 10.52 5.51 2.51
C PHE A 119 11.36 5.43 1.23
N LEU A 120 12.01 4.30 0.94
CA LEU A 120 12.82 4.11 -0.26
C LEU A 120 12.00 4.29 -1.54
N CYS A 121 10.84 3.66 -1.62
CA CYS A 121 9.93 3.80 -2.77
C CYS A 121 9.42 5.25 -2.93
N ALA A 122 9.01 5.89 -1.84
CA ALA A 122 8.52 7.27 -1.87
C ALA A 122 9.63 8.26 -2.25
N LYS A 123 10.87 8.04 -1.79
CA LYS A 123 12.05 8.82 -2.18
C LYS A 123 12.31 8.76 -3.68
N GLU A 124 12.32 7.56 -4.26
CA GLU A 124 12.56 7.36 -5.70
C GLU A 124 11.43 7.91 -6.56
N ALA A 125 10.17 7.71 -6.15
CA ALA A 125 9.01 8.28 -6.84
C ALA A 125 9.00 9.81 -6.74
N GLY A 126 9.18 10.35 -5.54
CA GLY A 126 9.16 11.79 -5.29
C GLY A 126 10.18 12.57 -6.11
N ARG A 127 11.41 12.05 -6.24
CA ARG A 127 12.46 12.64 -7.11
C ARG A 127 12.00 12.73 -8.57
N ARG A 128 11.45 11.64 -9.12
CA ARG A 128 10.96 11.56 -10.49
C ARG A 128 9.75 12.47 -10.71
N MET A 129 8.80 12.46 -9.79
CA MET A 129 7.59 13.27 -9.85
C MET A 129 7.91 14.77 -9.76
N LYS A 130 8.81 15.19 -8.86
CA LYS A 130 9.26 16.60 -8.80
C LYS A 130 9.93 17.04 -10.10
N ALA A 131 10.80 16.23 -10.67
CA ALA A 131 11.48 16.54 -11.93
C ALA A 131 10.50 16.66 -13.12
N ARG A 132 9.35 15.99 -13.06
CA ARG A 132 8.32 16.02 -14.11
C ARG A 132 7.19 17.00 -13.86
N GLY A 133 7.14 17.65 -12.69
CA GLY A 133 6.16 18.66 -12.35
C GLY A 133 4.83 18.12 -11.80
N GLY A 134 4.77 16.86 -11.33
CA GLY A 134 3.56 16.35 -10.68
C GLY A 134 3.56 14.87 -10.39
N GLY A 135 2.74 14.46 -9.42
CA GLY A 135 2.50 13.06 -9.08
C GLY A 135 1.69 12.86 -7.81
N VAL A 136 1.39 11.58 -7.53
CA VAL A 136 0.67 11.17 -6.32
C VAL A 136 1.38 9.97 -5.69
N ILE A 137 1.68 10.05 -4.41
CA ILE A 137 2.22 8.96 -3.59
C ILE A 137 1.16 8.55 -2.58
N LEU A 138 0.80 7.28 -2.57
CA LEU A 138 -0.15 6.69 -1.64
C LEU A 138 0.52 5.52 -0.92
N MET A 139 0.47 5.51 0.41
CA MET A 139 1.11 4.49 1.25
C MET A 139 0.06 3.68 2.01
N THR A 140 0.31 2.39 2.22
CA THR A 140 -0.56 1.52 3.02
C THR A 140 -0.09 1.54 4.47
N ALA A 141 -0.74 2.35 5.31
CA ALA A 141 -0.60 2.27 6.75
C ALA A 141 -1.49 1.14 7.33
N SER A 142 -2.21 1.37 8.42
CA SER A 142 -3.17 0.44 9.04
C SER A 142 -3.92 1.17 10.16
N SER A 143 -5.10 0.66 10.59
CA SER A 143 -5.72 1.01 11.88
C SER A 143 -4.73 0.81 13.04
N ASN A 144 -3.86 -0.20 12.96
CA ASN A 144 -2.76 -0.45 13.89
C ASN A 144 -1.74 0.69 14.00
N GLY A 145 -1.70 1.60 13.05
CA GLY A 145 -0.85 2.81 13.12
C GLY A 145 -1.46 3.94 13.94
N THR A 146 -2.75 3.87 14.23
CA THR A 146 -3.49 4.86 15.03
C THR A 146 -3.86 4.34 16.41
N GLU A 147 -3.93 3.03 16.58
CA GLU A 147 -4.30 2.36 17.83
C GLU A 147 -3.39 1.18 18.15
N GLY A 148 -3.24 0.87 19.44
CA GLY A 148 -2.43 -0.26 19.89
C GLY A 148 -3.19 -1.58 19.80
N HIS A 149 -2.69 -2.50 18.99
CA HIS A 149 -3.19 -3.87 18.92
C HIS A 149 -2.22 -4.83 19.59
N ARG A 150 -2.74 -5.75 20.42
CA ARG A 150 -1.91 -6.77 21.09
C ARG A 150 -1.22 -7.66 20.09
N TRP A 151 0.01 -8.10 20.41
CA TRP A 151 0.87 -9.00 19.61
C TRP A 151 1.43 -8.42 18.30
N TYR A 152 1.36 -7.12 18.12
CA TYR A 152 1.80 -6.43 16.90
C TYR A 152 2.71 -5.24 17.19
N ALA A 153 3.56 -5.30 18.22
CA ALA A 153 4.35 -4.15 18.64
C ALA A 153 5.25 -3.58 17.52
N ASP A 154 5.93 -4.44 16.75
CA ASP A 154 6.74 -4.08 15.60
C ASP A 154 5.88 -3.55 14.44
N TYR A 155 4.77 -4.22 14.13
CA TYR A 155 3.85 -3.82 13.09
C TYR A 155 3.18 -2.47 13.41
N ASN A 156 2.62 -2.32 14.63
CA ASN A 156 2.01 -1.07 15.09
C ASN A 156 2.99 0.10 14.96
N ALA A 157 4.22 -0.06 15.47
CA ALA A 157 5.27 0.96 15.38
C ALA A 157 5.59 1.32 13.92
N SER A 158 5.72 0.31 13.03
CA SER A 158 6.01 0.53 11.63
C SER A 158 4.89 1.31 10.93
N LYS A 159 3.61 0.98 11.21
CA LYS A 159 2.45 1.62 10.58
C LYS A 159 2.17 3.02 11.12
N ALA A 160 2.45 3.29 12.40
CA ALA A 160 2.48 4.64 12.97
C ALA A 160 3.58 5.49 12.30
N GLY A 161 4.76 4.91 12.08
CA GLY A 161 5.84 5.55 11.33
C GLY A 161 5.43 5.95 9.92
N VAL A 162 4.69 5.10 9.20
CA VAL A 162 4.17 5.40 7.85
C VAL A 162 3.22 6.60 7.88
N ILE A 163 2.34 6.71 8.88
CA ILE A 163 1.41 7.84 9.01
C ILE A 163 2.19 9.16 9.15
N LEU A 164 3.19 9.20 10.02
CA LEU A 164 3.96 10.43 10.22
C LEU A 164 4.90 10.72 9.04
N LEU A 165 5.50 9.70 8.42
CA LEU A 165 6.28 9.84 7.19
C LEU A 165 5.43 10.44 6.07
N THR A 166 4.16 10.03 5.93
CA THR A 166 3.21 10.61 4.98
C THR A 166 3.08 12.13 5.16
N LYS A 167 2.90 12.58 6.40
CA LYS A 167 2.74 14.02 6.72
C LYS A 167 4.00 14.81 6.39
N THR A 168 5.16 14.27 6.73
CA THR A 168 6.46 14.89 6.42
C THR A 168 6.65 15.04 4.91
N LEU A 169 6.46 13.94 4.15
CA LEU A 169 6.62 13.97 2.70
C LEU A 169 5.59 14.87 2.01
N ALA A 170 4.36 14.95 2.53
CA ALA A 170 3.35 15.86 2.01
C ALA A 170 3.80 17.33 2.11
N LEU A 171 4.42 17.72 3.23
CA LEU A 171 4.95 19.07 3.42
C LEU A 171 6.14 19.37 2.51
N GLU A 172 7.06 18.41 2.35
CA GLU A 172 8.30 18.59 1.58
C GLU A 172 8.07 18.54 0.05
N LEU A 173 7.05 17.83 -0.40
CA LEU A 173 6.78 17.60 -1.82
C LEU A 173 5.67 18.50 -2.39
N ALA A 174 4.88 19.14 -1.54
CA ALA A 174 3.88 20.11 -1.98
C ALA A 174 4.57 21.33 -2.64
N PRO A 175 3.89 22.03 -3.59
CA PRO A 175 2.58 21.72 -4.15
C PRO A 175 2.64 20.70 -5.31
N VAL A 176 3.80 20.18 -5.64
CA VAL A 176 4.07 19.41 -6.87
C VAL A 176 3.55 17.96 -6.75
N VAL A 177 3.72 17.34 -5.58
CA VAL A 177 3.31 15.94 -5.35
C VAL A 177 2.39 15.87 -4.15
N ARG A 178 1.25 15.18 -4.31
CA ARG A 178 0.37 14.85 -3.18
C ARG A 178 0.83 13.54 -2.53
N VAL A 179 0.84 13.52 -1.20
CA VAL A 179 1.22 12.32 -0.45
C VAL A 179 0.16 12.04 0.61
N ASN A 180 -0.45 10.86 0.58
CA ASN A 180 -1.44 10.42 1.57
C ASN A 180 -1.19 8.96 1.95
N CYS A 181 -1.76 8.51 3.06
CA CYS A 181 -1.83 7.09 3.37
C CYS A 181 -3.27 6.63 3.61
N VAL A 182 -3.49 5.36 3.34
CA VAL A 182 -4.72 4.65 3.67
C VAL A 182 -4.44 3.80 4.90
N CYS A 183 -5.36 3.81 5.86
CA CYS A 183 -5.31 3.04 7.09
C CYS A 183 -6.44 1.98 7.06
N PRO A 184 -6.23 0.82 6.41
CA PRO A 184 -7.21 -0.25 6.43
C PRO A 184 -7.35 -0.83 7.84
N GLY A 185 -8.56 -1.25 8.21
CA GLY A 185 -8.80 -2.19 9.27
C GLY A 185 -8.60 -3.64 8.79
N TYR A 186 -9.46 -4.54 9.20
CA TYR A 186 -9.39 -5.94 8.78
C TYR A 186 -9.82 -6.12 7.32
N VAL A 187 -8.90 -6.58 6.47
CA VAL A 187 -9.12 -6.86 5.04
C VAL A 187 -8.86 -8.34 4.78
N LEU A 188 -9.79 -9.02 4.12
CA LEU A 188 -9.71 -10.46 3.87
C LEU A 188 -8.68 -10.77 2.77
N THR A 189 -7.41 -10.82 3.16
CA THR A 189 -6.26 -11.08 2.28
C THR A 189 -5.63 -12.44 2.57
N PRO A 190 -4.74 -12.95 1.70
CA PRO A 190 -3.93 -14.13 2.02
C PRO A 190 -3.12 -13.97 3.32
N MET A 191 -2.61 -12.78 3.62
CA MET A 191 -1.90 -12.48 4.88
C MET A 191 -2.82 -12.72 6.09
N GLN A 192 -4.05 -12.18 6.06
CA GLN A 192 -5.03 -12.35 7.13
C GLN A 192 -5.41 -13.83 7.31
N ARG A 193 -5.63 -14.56 6.21
CA ARG A 193 -5.96 -15.98 6.25
C ARG A 193 -4.82 -16.87 6.76
N ALA A 194 -3.56 -16.43 6.63
CA ALA A 194 -2.41 -17.15 7.17
C ALA A 194 -2.25 -16.99 8.69
N GLU A 195 -2.78 -15.90 9.26
CA GLU A 195 -2.67 -15.59 10.70
C GLU A 195 -3.91 -16.02 11.52
N TYR A 196 -5.07 -16.19 10.89
CA TYR A 196 -6.36 -16.37 11.57
C TYR A 196 -7.09 -17.63 11.10
N THR A 197 -7.65 -18.40 12.05
CA THR A 197 -8.60 -19.48 11.76
C THR A 197 -9.97 -18.89 11.35
N ASP A 198 -10.85 -19.72 10.78
CA ASP A 198 -12.20 -19.27 10.39
C ASP A 198 -13.02 -18.79 11.62
N GLU A 199 -12.86 -19.44 12.79
CA GLU A 199 -13.49 -18.98 14.02
C GLU A 199 -12.97 -17.62 14.48
N MET A 200 -11.64 -17.39 14.35
CA MET A 200 -11.05 -16.09 14.68
C MET A 200 -11.54 -15.01 13.74
N LEU A 201 -11.66 -15.32 12.43
CA LEU A 201 -12.21 -14.39 11.43
C LEU A 201 -13.68 -14.04 11.74
N ALA A 202 -14.50 -15.03 12.12
CA ALA A 202 -15.89 -14.80 12.52
C ALA A 202 -15.97 -13.89 13.76
N LYS A 203 -15.15 -14.16 14.78
CA LYS A 203 -15.10 -13.34 15.99
C LYS A 203 -14.64 -11.91 15.73
N VAL A 204 -13.69 -11.71 14.82
CA VAL A 204 -13.27 -10.36 14.37
C VAL A 204 -14.45 -9.62 13.73
N ASN A 205 -15.22 -10.30 12.86
CA ASN A 205 -16.40 -9.69 12.25
C ASN A 205 -17.42 -9.19 13.27
N GLU A 206 -17.61 -9.90 14.38
CA GLU A 206 -18.51 -9.47 15.46
C GLU A 206 -18.04 -8.16 16.11
N GLY A 207 -16.73 -7.93 16.18
CA GLY A 207 -16.13 -6.71 16.74
C GLY A 207 -16.16 -5.51 15.79
N ILE A 208 -16.27 -5.71 14.49
CA ILE A 208 -16.34 -4.62 13.50
C ILE A 208 -17.77 -4.09 13.43
N PRO A 209 -18.04 -2.77 13.52
CA PRO A 209 -19.40 -2.22 13.39
C PRO A 209 -20.10 -2.65 12.10
N MET A 210 -19.40 -2.71 10.95
CA MET A 210 -19.97 -3.21 9.68
C MET A 210 -20.09 -4.74 9.60
N LYS A 211 -19.72 -5.48 10.66
CA LYS A 211 -19.91 -6.94 10.81
C LYS A 211 -19.25 -7.79 9.72
N ARG A 212 -18.23 -7.29 9.06
CA ARG A 212 -17.46 -8.02 8.04
C ARG A 212 -16.06 -7.44 7.87
N HIS A 213 -15.17 -8.25 7.37
CA HIS A 213 -13.92 -7.76 6.78
C HIS A 213 -14.20 -6.94 5.52
N ALA A 214 -13.31 -6.01 5.22
CA ALA A 214 -13.29 -5.38 3.90
C ALA A 214 -12.80 -6.38 2.83
N ALA A 215 -13.29 -6.23 1.61
CA ALA A 215 -12.69 -6.85 0.44
C ALA A 215 -11.49 -6.01 -0.03
N PRO A 216 -10.41 -6.62 -0.56
CA PRO A 216 -9.27 -5.89 -1.12
C PRO A 216 -9.65 -4.85 -2.18
N GLU A 217 -10.70 -5.11 -2.93
CA GLU A 217 -11.26 -4.22 -3.95
C GLU A 217 -11.77 -2.90 -3.39
N GLU A 218 -12.27 -2.88 -2.15
CA GLU A 218 -12.72 -1.66 -1.47
C GLU A 218 -11.54 -0.73 -1.19
N ILE A 219 -10.39 -1.30 -0.84
CA ILE A 219 -9.15 -0.54 -0.65
C ILE A 219 -8.63 0.00 -1.99
N GLY A 220 -8.66 -0.84 -3.04
CA GLY A 220 -8.30 -0.43 -4.40
C GLY A 220 -9.18 0.70 -4.94
N ALA A 221 -10.47 0.72 -4.58
CA ALA A 221 -11.39 1.79 -4.94
C ALA A 221 -11.01 3.13 -4.28
N LEU A 222 -10.62 3.10 -2.99
CA LEU A 222 -10.16 4.30 -2.28
C LEU A 222 -8.85 4.84 -2.87
N TYR A 223 -7.91 3.95 -3.23
CA TYR A 223 -6.68 4.38 -3.91
C TYR A 223 -6.95 5.05 -5.25
N ALA A 224 -7.87 4.52 -6.05
CA ALA A 224 -8.25 5.15 -7.32
C ALA A 224 -8.84 6.55 -7.10
N PHE A 225 -9.73 6.72 -6.11
CA PHE A 225 -10.24 8.04 -5.71
C PHE A 225 -9.12 8.99 -5.29
N LEU A 226 -8.21 8.55 -4.40
CA LEU A 226 -7.12 9.40 -3.92
C LEU A 226 -6.12 9.79 -5.02
N ALA A 227 -5.98 8.97 -6.05
CA ALA A 227 -5.15 9.27 -7.22
C ALA A 227 -5.83 10.21 -8.22
N SER A 228 -7.17 10.33 -8.18
CA SER A 228 -7.97 11.11 -9.12
C SER A 228 -7.92 12.62 -8.87
N ASN A 229 -8.53 13.38 -9.78
CA ASN A 229 -8.71 14.83 -9.64
C ASN A 229 -9.72 15.20 -8.55
N ASP A 230 -10.62 14.30 -8.15
CA ASP A 230 -11.57 14.56 -7.06
C ASP A 230 -10.87 14.72 -5.71
N ALA A 231 -9.66 14.15 -5.58
CA ALA A 231 -8.82 14.23 -4.37
C ALA A 231 -7.70 15.30 -4.47
N ARG A 232 -7.74 16.22 -5.44
CA ARG A 232 -6.63 17.18 -5.69
C ARG A 232 -6.29 18.10 -4.53
N TYR A 233 -7.18 18.29 -3.56
CA TYR A 233 -6.94 19.10 -2.36
C TYR A 233 -6.61 18.26 -1.12
N ILE A 234 -6.46 16.94 -1.27
CA ILE A 234 -6.13 16.01 -0.20
C ILE A 234 -4.63 15.69 -0.28
N THR A 235 -3.85 16.14 0.71
CA THR A 235 -2.45 15.79 0.92
C THR A 235 -2.12 15.80 2.41
N GLY A 236 -1.25 14.92 2.88
CA GLY A 236 -0.88 14.74 4.28
C GLY A 236 -1.94 14.02 5.12
N ALA A 237 -2.97 13.46 4.50
CA ALA A 237 -4.06 12.79 5.19
C ALA A 237 -3.74 11.31 5.44
N ASP A 238 -4.18 10.83 6.61
CA ASP A 238 -4.29 9.42 6.99
C ASP A 238 -5.77 9.02 6.97
N ILE A 239 -6.17 8.25 5.94
CA ILE A 239 -7.57 7.99 5.65
C ILE A 239 -7.93 6.57 6.08
N ARG A 240 -8.81 6.46 7.08
CA ARG A 240 -9.29 5.19 7.61
C ARG A 240 -10.32 4.57 6.67
N ILE A 241 -10.23 3.25 6.53
CA ILE A 241 -11.19 2.39 5.83
C ILE A 241 -11.26 1.07 6.60
N ASP A 242 -11.97 1.08 7.70
CA ASP A 242 -11.91 0.07 8.76
C ASP A 242 -13.29 -0.46 9.21
N GLY A 243 -14.35 -0.08 8.51
CA GLY A 243 -15.71 -0.51 8.87
C GLY A 243 -16.21 0.05 10.20
N GLY A 244 -15.59 1.12 10.70
CA GLY A 244 -15.90 1.76 11.95
C GLY A 244 -15.16 1.19 13.16
N GLU A 245 -14.19 0.28 12.95
CA GLU A 245 -13.40 -0.36 14.01
C GLU A 245 -12.82 0.65 15.01
N THR A 246 -12.25 1.75 14.50
CA THR A 246 -11.56 2.76 15.31
C THR A 246 -12.38 4.06 15.51
N ALA A 247 -13.69 4.05 15.23
CA ALA A 247 -14.52 5.24 15.31
C ALA A 247 -14.90 5.63 16.76
N GLY A 248 -14.70 4.74 17.74
CA GLY A 248 -15.02 4.94 19.15
C GLY A 248 -15.27 3.64 19.90
N LEU A 249 -15.75 3.75 21.14
CA LEU A 249 -16.16 2.57 21.90
C LEU A 249 -17.43 1.97 21.26
N TYR A 250 -17.33 0.72 20.85
CA TYR A 250 -18.45 -0.06 20.37
C TYR A 250 -18.86 -1.05 21.45
N SER A 251 -19.96 -0.72 22.16
CA SER A 251 -20.55 -1.53 23.23
C SER A 251 -21.55 -2.55 22.70
#